data_3b33e53252b628c82047545a6f463a82
#
_entry.id   3b33e53252b628c82047545a6f463a82
#
_cell.length_a   1.000
_cell.length_b   1.000
_cell.length_c   1.000
_cell.angle_alpha   90.00
_cell.angle_beta   90.00
_cell.angle_gamma   90.00
#
_symmetry.space_group_name_H-M   'P 1'
#
loop_
_entity.id
_entity.type
_entity.pdbx_description
1 polymer ?
#
loop_
_entity_poly.entity_id
_entity_poly.type
_entity_poly.pdbx_seq_one_letter_code
_entity_poly.pdbx_strand_id
1 'polypeptide(L)'
;MNQELSISPNLLVAALQKPASEFTKADIVSYIKENDIRMVNFMYPAADGRLKTLNFVINNEAYLDAILTCGERVDGSSLFPFIEAGSSDLYVVPRFRTAFIDPFSELPTLSMLCSYFNKDGEPLESSPEYTLRKACQAFTTVTGMEFQAMGELEYYVISENDGLFPATDQRGYHESAPYAKFNDFRTECMSYIAQAGGQIKYGHSEVGNFTLDDKIYEQNEIEFLPVRAEEAADQLVIAKWVIRNLASQYGYNITFAPKITAGKAGSGLHIHMRIMKDGQNQMLKDGALSETARKAIAGMMKLASSITAFGNTNPTSYFRLVPHQEAPTNICWGDRNRSVLVRVPLGWSAKTDMCMLANPLETPSHYDTTQKQTVEMRSPDGSADLYQLIAGLAVACRYGFEIDDALGIAEKTYVNVNIHKKENEDKLKQLEQLPDSCAASADCLERQRVVFEQYHVFSPAMVDGVISKLRSYEDRTLRAEIQDSPEEMLKLVEKYFHCG
;
A
#
# COMPACT_ATOMS: atom_id res chain seq x y z
N MET A 1 -14.53 26.66 16.74
CA MET A 1 -14.38 25.25 16.30
C MET A 1 -14.09 25.27 14.82
N ASN A 2 -13.06 24.60 14.37
CA ASN A 2 -12.81 24.41 12.93
C ASN A 2 -13.78 23.35 12.42
N GLN A 3 -14.73 23.71 11.56
CA GLN A 3 -15.78 22.81 11.09
C GLN A 3 -15.22 21.56 10.41
N GLU A 4 -14.10 21.67 9.67
CA GLU A 4 -13.46 20.52 9.00
C GLU A 4 -12.92 19.49 10.01
N LEU A 5 -12.30 19.95 11.12
CA LEU A 5 -11.80 19.04 12.15
C LEU A 5 -12.93 18.39 12.95
N SER A 6 -14.06 19.07 13.10
CA SER A 6 -15.23 18.56 13.86
C SER A 6 -15.95 17.40 13.16
N ILE A 7 -15.85 17.28 11.84
CA ILE A 7 -16.43 16.18 11.07
C ILE A 7 -15.44 15.03 10.81
N SER A 8 -14.19 15.14 11.33
CA SER A 8 -13.21 14.08 11.18
C SER A 8 -13.73 12.78 11.78
N PRO A 9 -13.60 11.64 11.07
CA PRO A 9 -13.96 10.34 11.63
C PRO A 9 -13.01 9.92 12.76
N ASN A 10 -11.76 10.43 12.81
CA ASN A 10 -10.85 10.20 13.92
C ASN A 10 -11.29 10.99 15.16
N LEU A 11 -11.67 10.27 16.21
CA LEU A 11 -12.24 10.84 17.44
C LEU A 11 -11.26 11.79 18.16
N LEU A 12 -9.96 11.53 18.10
CA LEU A 12 -8.95 12.42 18.70
C LEU A 12 -8.89 13.74 17.94
N VAL A 13 -8.88 13.71 16.62
CA VAL A 13 -8.88 14.91 15.77
C VAL A 13 -10.12 15.76 16.06
N ALA A 14 -11.28 15.12 16.11
CA ALA A 14 -12.54 15.80 16.39
C ALA A 14 -12.60 16.40 17.82
N ALA A 15 -12.14 15.67 18.84
CA ALA A 15 -12.15 16.13 20.22
C ALA A 15 -11.11 17.23 20.49
N LEU A 16 -9.86 17.02 20.01
CA LEU A 16 -8.76 17.95 20.23
C LEU A 16 -8.82 19.19 19.34
N GLN A 17 -9.67 19.19 18.30
CA GLN A 17 -9.75 20.25 17.29
C GLN A 17 -8.39 20.59 16.68
N LYS A 18 -7.58 19.56 16.43
CA LYS A 18 -6.20 19.63 16.00
C LYS A 18 -5.90 18.52 14.99
N PRO A 19 -5.20 18.80 13.88
CA PRO A 19 -4.83 17.76 12.92
C PRO A 19 -3.87 16.75 13.58
N ALA A 20 -3.99 15.48 13.22
CA ALA A 20 -3.19 14.40 13.83
C ALA A 20 -1.67 14.62 13.69
N SER A 21 -1.22 15.26 12.61
CA SER A 21 0.20 15.61 12.39
C SER A 21 0.80 16.52 13.46
N GLU A 22 -0.05 17.19 14.25
CA GLU A 22 0.36 18.13 15.31
C GLU A 22 0.18 17.55 16.72
N PHE A 23 -0.23 16.28 16.87
CA PHE A 23 -0.42 15.67 18.19
C PHE A 23 0.90 15.58 18.95
N THR A 24 0.84 15.96 20.22
CA THR A 24 1.92 15.89 21.19
C THR A 24 1.60 14.87 22.28
N LYS A 25 2.61 14.51 23.10
CA LYS A 25 2.39 13.67 24.29
C LYS A 25 1.33 14.26 25.22
N ALA A 26 1.33 15.58 25.41
CA ALA A 26 0.36 16.28 26.27
C ALA A 26 -1.07 16.11 25.74
N ASP A 27 -1.29 16.19 24.42
CA ASP A 27 -2.59 15.96 23.80
C ASP A 27 -3.09 14.54 24.06
N ILE A 28 -2.21 13.54 23.91
CA ILE A 28 -2.52 12.13 24.15
C ILE A 28 -2.90 11.89 25.62
N VAL A 29 -2.10 12.43 26.57
CA VAL A 29 -2.37 12.29 28.00
C VAL A 29 -3.69 12.98 28.39
N SER A 30 -3.97 14.18 27.87
CA SER A 30 -5.23 14.89 28.10
C SER A 30 -6.42 14.07 27.61
N TYR A 31 -6.35 13.60 26.35
CA TYR A 31 -7.41 12.78 25.76
C TYR A 31 -7.69 11.51 26.57
N ILE A 32 -6.65 10.80 27.00
CA ILE A 32 -6.75 9.60 27.84
C ILE A 32 -7.52 9.88 29.14
N LYS A 33 -7.18 10.98 29.81
CA LYS A 33 -7.83 11.36 31.07
C LYS A 33 -9.29 11.79 30.91
N GLU A 34 -9.57 12.54 29.84
CA GLU A 34 -10.91 13.10 29.58
C GLU A 34 -11.91 12.06 29.06
N ASN A 35 -11.42 10.97 28.46
CA ASN A 35 -12.25 9.95 27.82
C ASN A 35 -12.21 8.57 28.50
N ASP A 36 -11.76 8.49 29.75
CA ASP A 36 -11.70 7.26 30.57
C ASP A 36 -11.00 6.09 29.85
N ILE A 37 -9.95 6.38 29.07
CA ILE A 37 -9.15 5.35 28.40
C ILE A 37 -8.42 4.52 29.44
N ARG A 38 -8.51 3.20 29.34
CA ARG A 38 -7.99 2.23 30.30
C ARG A 38 -6.72 1.54 29.84
N MET A 39 -6.55 1.41 28.53
CA MET A 39 -5.46 0.68 27.90
C MET A 39 -4.77 1.53 26.85
N VAL A 40 -3.48 1.28 26.65
CA VAL A 40 -2.72 1.81 25.50
C VAL A 40 -2.08 0.65 24.76
N ASN A 41 -2.19 0.65 23.43
CA ASN A 41 -1.54 -0.31 22.57
C ASN A 41 -0.40 0.35 21.79
N PHE A 42 0.77 -0.27 21.81
CA PHE A 42 1.87 0.03 20.89
C PHE A 42 1.85 -1.00 19.78
N MET A 43 1.67 -0.52 18.56
CA MET A 43 1.58 -1.36 17.36
C MET A 43 2.77 -1.10 16.43
N TYR A 44 3.36 -2.14 15.88
CA TYR A 44 4.52 -2.01 15.01
C TYR A 44 4.58 -3.14 13.97
N PRO A 45 5.01 -2.84 12.72
CA PRO A 45 5.12 -3.84 11.68
C PRO A 45 6.32 -4.76 11.92
N ALA A 46 6.18 -6.05 11.61
CA ALA A 46 7.27 -7.01 11.59
C ALA A 46 7.56 -7.48 10.16
N ALA A 47 8.59 -8.30 9.97
CA ALA A 47 9.04 -8.79 8.66
C ALA A 47 8.01 -9.65 7.90
N ASP A 48 6.94 -10.08 8.57
CA ASP A 48 5.81 -10.79 7.96
C ASP A 48 4.72 -9.85 7.42
N GLY A 49 4.93 -8.52 7.51
CA GLY A 49 3.97 -7.49 7.09
C GLY A 49 2.81 -7.25 8.04
N ARG A 50 2.73 -7.97 9.16
CA ARG A 50 1.64 -7.84 10.13
C ARG A 50 2.02 -6.91 11.27
N LEU A 51 1.00 -6.20 11.80
CA LEU A 51 1.15 -5.45 13.03
C LEU A 51 1.24 -6.39 14.23
N LYS A 52 2.28 -6.21 15.04
CA LYS A 52 2.44 -6.77 16.38
C LYS A 52 1.96 -5.75 17.39
N THR A 53 1.56 -6.18 18.59
CA THR A 53 0.97 -5.30 19.57
C THR A 53 1.51 -5.60 20.97
N LEU A 54 1.86 -4.55 21.72
CA LEU A 54 2.02 -4.56 23.17
C LEU A 54 0.83 -3.86 23.79
N ASN A 55 0.23 -4.49 24.80
CA ASN A 55 -0.93 -3.96 25.52
C ASN A 55 -0.50 -3.48 26.90
N PHE A 56 -0.77 -2.20 27.22
CA PHE A 56 -0.44 -1.59 28.50
C PHE A 56 -1.71 -1.24 29.27
N VAL A 57 -1.80 -1.68 30.51
CA VAL A 57 -2.78 -1.17 31.48
C VAL A 57 -2.24 0.15 32.05
N ILE A 58 -3.06 1.19 32.06
CA ILE A 58 -2.68 2.48 32.65
C ILE A 58 -2.77 2.39 34.17
N ASN A 59 -1.66 2.03 34.83
CA ASN A 59 -1.60 1.86 36.27
C ASN A 59 -1.69 3.20 37.04
N ASN A 60 -1.03 4.22 36.52
CA ASN A 60 -1.02 5.59 37.00
C ASN A 60 -0.42 6.54 35.96
N GLU A 61 -0.48 7.86 36.26
CA GLU A 61 0.01 8.89 35.33
C GLU A 61 1.53 8.83 35.12
N ALA A 62 2.31 8.55 36.17
CA ALA A 62 3.77 8.45 36.05
C ALA A 62 4.19 7.28 35.15
N TYR A 63 3.50 6.14 35.25
CA TYR A 63 3.73 5.01 34.38
C TYR A 63 3.33 5.31 32.93
N LEU A 64 2.17 5.95 32.72
CA LEU A 64 1.74 6.39 31.39
C LEU A 64 2.76 7.34 30.77
N ASP A 65 3.22 8.34 31.51
CA ASP A 65 4.25 9.28 31.05
C ASP A 65 5.55 8.56 30.67
N ALA A 66 5.97 7.59 31.48
CA ALA A 66 7.17 6.80 31.21
C ALA A 66 7.09 6.02 29.89
N ILE A 67 6.01 5.24 29.67
CA ILE A 67 5.87 4.44 28.43
C ILE A 67 5.71 5.32 27.17
N LEU A 68 5.02 6.45 27.28
CA LEU A 68 4.88 7.40 26.15
C LEU A 68 6.19 8.14 25.85
N THR A 69 7.09 8.29 26.81
CA THR A 69 8.38 8.98 26.65
C THR A 69 9.48 8.04 26.17
N CYS A 70 9.62 6.90 26.85
CA CYS A 70 10.74 5.97 26.64
C CYS A 70 10.41 4.83 25.67
N GLY A 71 9.13 4.62 25.40
CA GLY A 71 8.69 3.42 24.69
C GLY A 71 8.84 2.15 25.55
N GLU A 72 8.95 1.01 24.87
CA GLU A 72 9.16 -0.28 25.52
C GLU A 72 10.18 -1.11 24.73
N ARG A 73 10.83 -2.03 25.45
CA ARG A 73 11.81 -2.94 24.87
C ARG A 73 11.15 -4.15 24.25
N VAL A 74 11.64 -4.55 23.08
CA VAL A 74 11.19 -5.73 22.34
C VAL A 74 12.39 -6.54 21.83
N ASP A 75 12.18 -7.83 21.59
CA ASP A 75 13.17 -8.69 20.95
C ASP A 75 13.10 -8.55 19.42
N GLY A 76 14.07 -7.85 18.85
CA GLY A 76 14.17 -7.62 17.40
C GLY A 76 14.43 -8.90 16.61
N SER A 77 15.09 -9.91 17.18
CA SER A 77 15.36 -11.18 16.48
C SER A 77 14.09 -11.99 16.21
N SER A 78 13.06 -11.80 17.06
CA SER A 78 11.74 -12.37 16.85
C SER A 78 10.89 -11.58 15.82
N LEU A 79 11.29 -10.36 15.48
CA LEU A 79 10.58 -9.47 14.57
C LEU A 79 11.20 -9.43 13.17
N PHE A 80 12.53 -9.49 13.10
CA PHE A 80 13.27 -9.34 11.86
C PHE A 80 14.37 -10.42 11.74
N PRO A 81 14.37 -11.24 10.68
CA PRO A 81 15.31 -12.36 10.53
C PRO A 81 16.76 -11.93 10.29
N PHE A 82 17.02 -10.66 10.00
CA PHE A 82 18.37 -10.11 9.81
C PHE A 82 18.98 -9.54 11.11
N ILE A 83 18.25 -9.58 12.24
CA ILE A 83 18.75 -9.15 13.54
C ILE A 83 19.25 -10.37 14.31
N GLU A 84 20.51 -10.34 14.71
CA GLU A 84 21.15 -11.42 15.49
C GLU A 84 20.64 -11.43 16.95
N ALA A 85 20.41 -12.63 17.50
CA ALA A 85 19.92 -12.80 18.87
C ALA A 85 20.86 -12.21 19.94
N GLY A 86 22.14 -12.09 19.68
CA GLY A 86 23.13 -11.54 20.62
C GLY A 86 23.07 -10.00 20.79
N SER A 87 22.32 -9.28 19.94
CA SER A 87 22.15 -7.83 19.98
C SER A 87 20.74 -7.40 19.59
N SER A 88 19.75 -8.18 20.02
CA SER A 88 18.37 -8.09 19.52
C SER A 88 17.49 -7.12 20.28
N ASP A 89 17.89 -6.58 21.42
CA ASP A 89 17.11 -5.62 22.19
C ASP A 89 16.90 -4.32 21.39
N LEU A 90 15.64 -4.03 21.08
CA LEU A 90 15.20 -2.80 20.43
C LEU A 90 14.21 -2.06 21.31
N TYR A 91 14.05 -0.75 21.09
CA TYR A 91 12.94 0.01 21.63
C TYR A 91 11.88 0.25 20.56
N VAL A 92 10.60 0.22 20.95
CA VAL A 92 9.47 0.69 20.16
C VAL A 92 8.88 1.92 20.85
N VAL A 93 8.85 3.05 20.14
CA VAL A 93 8.42 4.35 20.66
C VAL A 93 7.22 4.84 19.87
N PRO A 94 6.09 5.20 20.55
CA PRO A 94 4.85 5.56 19.85
C PRO A 94 4.97 6.85 19.07
N ARG A 95 4.35 6.87 17.88
CA ARG A 95 4.20 8.05 17.03
C ARG A 95 2.83 8.67 17.29
N PHE A 96 2.74 9.73 18.05
CA PHE A 96 1.48 10.32 18.51
C PHE A 96 0.52 10.70 17.38
N ARG A 97 1.06 11.11 16.21
CA ARG A 97 0.25 11.41 15.02
C ARG A 97 -0.58 10.24 14.49
N THR A 98 -0.29 9.01 14.92
CA THR A 98 -0.98 7.79 14.49
C THR A 98 -2.02 7.31 15.50
N ALA A 99 -2.30 8.11 16.53
CA ALA A 99 -3.21 7.72 17.61
C ALA A 99 -4.66 7.59 17.14
N PHE A 100 -5.30 6.49 17.54
CA PHE A 100 -6.72 6.23 17.28
C PHE A 100 -7.32 5.38 18.41
N ILE A 101 -8.65 5.40 18.54
CA ILE A 101 -9.37 4.51 19.46
C ILE A 101 -9.53 3.15 18.79
N ASP A 102 -9.14 2.09 19.49
CA ASP A 102 -9.24 0.72 19.01
C ASP A 102 -10.72 0.29 18.89
N PRO A 103 -11.25 0.07 17.66
CA PRO A 103 -12.65 -0.26 17.46
C PRO A 103 -12.98 -1.71 17.83
N PHE A 104 -11.99 -2.55 18.09
CA PHE A 104 -12.15 -3.99 18.37
C PHE A 104 -11.97 -4.34 19.84
N SER A 105 -11.54 -3.38 20.67
CA SER A 105 -11.36 -3.60 22.10
C SER A 105 -12.64 -3.31 22.88
N GLU A 106 -13.08 -4.25 23.74
CA GLU A 106 -14.19 -4.02 24.66
C GLU A 106 -13.84 -2.98 25.73
N LEU A 107 -12.56 -2.89 26.11
CA LEU A 107 -12.07 -1.86 27.03
C LEU A 107 -11.70 -0.60 26.24
N PRO A 108 -12.00 0.60 26.76
CA PRO A 108 -11.55 1.84 26.12
C PRO A 108 -10.03 1.86 25.95
N THR A 109 -9.57 1.71 24.72
CA THR A 109 -8.16 1.51 24.37
C THR A 109 -7.71 2.50 23.31
N LEU A 110 -6.56 3.14 23.52
CA LEU A 110 -5.91 4.00 22.55
C LEU A 110 -4.73 3.28 21.93
N SER A 111 -4.72 3.16 20.61
CA SER A 111 -3.68 2.48 19.83
C SER A 111 -2.82 3.49 19.07
N MET A 112 -1.52 3.22 18.96
CA MET A 112 -0.56 4.04 18.21
C MET A 112 0.44 3.15 17.49
N LEU A 113 0.82 3.51 16.27
CA LEU A 113 1.96 2.92 15.59
C LEU A 113 3.27 3.43 16.22
N CYS A 114 4.29 2.56 16.25
CA CYS A 114 5.60 2.87 16.81
C CYS A 114 6.70 2.92 15.74
N SER A 115 7.77 3.63 16.08
CA SER A 115 9.07 3.55 15.39
C SER A 115 10.04 2.72 16.20
N TYR A 116 11.00 2.10 15.51
CA TYR A 116 12.05 1.28 16.13
C TYR A 116 13.33 2.08 16.40
N PHE A 117 13.94 1.82 17.54
CA PHE A 117 15.22 2.39 17.94
C PHE A 117 16.16 1.29 18.42
N ASN A 118 17.46 1.49 18.18
CA ASN A 118 18.51 0.58 18.68
C ASN A 118 18.77 0.81 20.18
N LYS A 119 19.68 0.02 20.74
CA LYS A 119 20.08 0.11 22.18
C LYS A 119 20.65 1.46 22.58
N ASP A 120 21.16 2.23 21.64
CA ASP A 120 21.77 3.55 21.87
C ASP A 120 20.77 4.71 21.72
N GLY A 121 19.50 4.39 21.42
CA GLY A 121 18.41 5.35 21.23
C GLY A 121 18.42 6.03 19.85
N GLU A 122 19.13 5.46 18.88
CA GLU A 122 19.13 5.93 17.50
C GLU A 122 18.06 5.17 16.69
N PRO A 123 17.45 5.78 15.67
CA PRO A 123 16.54 5.07 14.78
C PRO A 123 17.17 3.81 14.21
N LEU A 124 16.45 2.68 14.22
CA LEU A 124 16.96 1.44 13.66
C LEU A 124 17.11 1.57 12.14
N GLU A 125 18.35 1.54 11.65
CA GLU A 125 18.71 1.74 10.23
C GLU A 125 17.97 0.82 9.25
N SER A 126 17.65 -0.40 9.70
CA SER A 126 16.97 -1.42 8.92
C SER A 126 15.46 -1.51 9.21
N SER A 127 14.88 -0.57 9.96
CA SER A 127 13.43 -0.60 10.15
C SER A 127 12.71 -0.10 8.90
N PRO A 128 11.56 -0.72 8.55
CA PRO A 128 10.83 -0.36 7.34
C PRO A 128 10.37 1.11 7.30
N GLU A 129 9.80 1.62 8.40
CA GLU A 129 9.29 2.99 8.49
C GLU A 129 10.41 4.04 8.44
N TYR A 130 11.59 3.75 9.02
CA TYR A 130 12.73 4.66 8.95
C TYR A 130 13.36 4.66 7.55
N THR A 131 13.39 3.50 6.89
CA THR A 131 13.80 3.39 5.48
C THR A 131 12.93 4.27 4.58
N LEU A 132 11.60 4.24 4.77
CA LEU A 132 10.68 5.11 4.02
C LEU A 132 10.95 6.60 4.31
N ARG A 133 11.15 6.97 5.57
CA ARG A 133 11.51 8.35 5.95
C ARG A 133 12.78 8.81 5.26
N LYS A 134 13.84 7.98 5.25
CA LYS A 134 15.10 8.28 4.54
C LYS A 134 14.90 8.43 3.04
N ALA A 135 14.05 7.58 2.43
CA ALA A 135 13.71 7.68 1.01
C ALA A 135 13.03 9.01 0.67
N CYS A 136 12.08 9.45 1.48
CA CYS A 136 11.41 10.75 1.32
C CYS A 136 12.35 11.93 1.51
N GLN A 137 13.25 11.86 2.50
CA GLN A 137 14.29 12.88 2.74
C GLN A 137 15.26 12.98 1.55
N ALA A 138 15.73 11.84 1.03
CA ALA A 138 16.60 11.79 -0.13
C ALA A 138 15.89 12.36 -1.38
N PHE A 139 14.62 12.02 -1.59
CA PHE A 139 13.80 12.58 -2.67
C PHE A 139 13.73 14.11 -2.56
N THR A 140 13.41 14.63 -1.38
CA THR A 140 13.34 16.09 -1.15
C THR A 140 14.70 16.76 -1.33
N THR A 141 15.78 16.14 -0.86
CA THR A 141 17.14 16.67 -1.01
C THR A 141 17.53 16.83 -2.48
N VAL A 142 17.21 15.83 -3.32
CA VAL A 142 17.56 15.85 -4.76
C VAL A 142 16.66 16.78 -5.56
N THR A 143 15.36 16.81 -5.24
CA THR A 143 14.36 17.47 -6.10
C THR A 143 13.86 18.82 -5.58
N GLY A 144 13.98 19.07 -4.29
CA GLY A 144 13.32 20.19 -3.61
C GLY A 144 11.80 20.07 -3.52
N MET A 145 11.26 18.83 -3.68
CA MET A 145 9.83 18.53 -3.72
C MET A 145 9.46 17.43 -2.72
N GLU A 146 8.18 17.30 -2.42
CA GLU A 146 7.61 16.27 -1.54
C GLU A 146 7.03 15.11 -2.37
N PHE A 147 7.32 13.88 -1.96
CA PHE A 147 6.74 12.66 -2.50
C PHE A 147 5.50 12.25 -1.71
N GLN A 148 4.37 12.09 -2.39
CA GLN A 148 3.11 11.61 -1.83
C GLN A 148 2.64 10.35 -2.54
N ALA A 149 1.91 9.49 -1.80
CA ALA A 149 1.40 8.24 -2.32
C ALA A 149 -0.01 7.92 -1.78
N MET A 150 -0.69 7.00 -2.44
CA MET A 150 -1.89 6.31 -1.98
C MET A 150 -1.92 4.89 -2.54
N GLY A 151 -2.70 4.00 -1.91
CA GLY A 151 -2.92 2.65 -2.40
C GLY A 151 -4.36 2.40 -2.84
N GLU A 152 -4.52 1.45 -3.75
CA GLU A 152 -5.75 0.73 -4.07
C GLU A 152 -5.55 -0.68 -3.51
N LEU A 153 -6.23 -1.01 -2.41
CA LEU A 153 -6.03 -2.27 -1.68
C LEU A 153 -7.12 -3.26 -2.04
N GLU A 154 -6.77 -4.27 -2.83
CA GLU A 154 -7.65 -5.36 -3.21
C GLU A 154 -7.51 -6.55 -2.26
N TYR A 155 -8.62 -7.23 -1.98
CA TYR A 155 -8.68 -8.43 -1.15
C TYR A 155 -9.91 -9.27 -1.44
N TYR A 156 -9.82 -10.59 -1.21
CA TYR A 156 -10.97 -11.49 -1.26
C TYR A 156 -11.57 -11.68 0.11
N VAL A 157 -12.91 -11.64 0.17
CA VAL A 157 -13.72 -12.10 1.30
C VAL A 157 -14.35 -13.43 0.93
N ILE A 158 -14.33 -14.38 1.86
CA ILE A 158 -14.73 -15.76 1.63
C ILE A 158 -15.69 -16.18 2.74
N SER A 159 -16.86 -16.68 2.34
CA SER A 159 -17.85 -17.27 3.26
C SER A 159 -18.55 -18.48 2.64
N GLU A 160 -19.39 -19.14 3.40
CA GLU A 160 -20.29 -20.18 2.90
C GLU A 160 -21.27 -19.61 1.87
N ASN A 161 -21.63 -20.41 0.87
CA ASN A 161 -22.57 -20.02 -0.19
C ASN A 161 -24.02 -20.24 0.28
N ASP A 162 -24.77 -19.15 0.39
CA ASP A 162 -26.20 -19.18 0.75
C ASP A 162 -27.14 -19.47 -0.44
N GLY A 163 -26.62 -19.49 -1.67
CA GLY A 163 -27.37 -19.70 -2.91
C GLY A 163 -28.31 -18.55 -3.31
N LEU A 164 -28.37 -17.47 -2.53
CA LEU A 164 -29.22 -16.30 -2.79
C LEU A 164 -28.51 -15.29 -3.70
N PHE A 165 -29.24 -14.68 -4.62
CA PHE A 165 -28.71 -13.65 -5.52
C PHE A 165 -27.32 -13.98 -6.09
N PRO A 166 -27.17 -15.13 -6.81
CA PRO A 166 -25.88 -15.56 -7.29
C PRO A 166 -25.29 -14.52 -8.24
N ALA A 167 -24.04 -14.09 -7.97
CA ALA A 167 -23.32 -13.23 -8.86
C ALA A 167 -22.79 -13.99 -10.08
N THR A 168 -22.64 -13.31 -11.19
CA THR A 168 -22.03 -13.87 -12.39
C THR A 168 -20.52 -14.00 -12.22
N ASP A 169 -19.95 -15.17 -12.53
CA ASP A 169 -18.52 -15.44 -12.43
C ASP A 169 -17.68 -14.36 -13.15
N GLN A 170 -16.74 -13.79 -12.43
CA GLN A 170 -15.83 -12.72 -12.89
C GLN A 170 -16.55 -11.46 -13.44
N ARG A 171 -17.70 -11.11 -12.84
CA ARG A 171 -18.52 -9.94 -13.20
C ARG A 171 -18.89 -9.08 -11.99
N GLY A 172 -18.07 -9.12 -10.93
CA GLY A 172 -18.34 -8.39 -9.69
C GLY A 172 -18.09 -6.88 -9.73
N TYR A 173 -17.46 -6.37 -10.79
CA TYR A 173 -17.01 -4.97 -10.83
C TYR A 173 -18.16 -3.97 -10.62
N HIS A 174 -18.08 -3.20 -9.52
CA HIS A 174 -19.06 -2.22 -9.05
C HIS A 174 -20.47 -2.78 -8.81
N GLU A 175 -20.60 -4.09 -8.63
CA GLU A 175 -21.89 -4.64 -8.20
C GLU A 175 -22.31 -4.06 -6.86
N SER A 176 -23.61 -3.88 -6.69
CA SER A 176 -24.22 -3.44 -5.44
C SER A 176 -24.94 -4.60 -4.73
N ALA A 177 -25.28 -4.40 -3.47
CA ALA A 177 -26.17 -5.32 -2.76
C ALA A 177 -27.53 -5.46 -3.50
N PRO A 178 -28.11 -6.66 -3.56
CA PRO A 178 -27.74 -7.89 -2.87
C PRO A 178 -26.76 -8.79 -3.63
N TYR A 179 -26.31 -8.42 -4.81
CA TYR A 179 -25.36 -9.21 -5.61
C TYR A 179 -23.93 -9.10 -5.08
N ALA A 180 -23.52 -7.92 -4.56
CA ALA A 180 -22.32 -7.76 -3.75
C ALA A 180 -22.63 -8.19 -2.31
N LYS A 181 -22.19 -9.39 -1.94
CA LYS A 181 -22.54 -10.02 -0.66
C LYS A 181 -21.88 -9.35 0.54
N PHE A 182 -20.69 -8.80 0.36
CA PHE A 182 -19.89 -8.22 1.45
C PHE A 182 -19.88 -6.70 1.46
N ASN A 183 -20.92 -6.07 0.88
CA ASN A 183 -21.05 -4.61 0.86
C ASN A 183 -21.00 -3.99 2.27
N ASP A 184 -21.77 -4.54 3.22
CA ASP A 184 -21.85 -4.00 4.58
C ASP A 184 -20.52 -4.20 5.32
N PHE A 185 -19.88 -5.35 5.18
CA PHE A 185 -18.55 -5.62 5.70
C PHE A 185 -17.52 -4.61 5.15
N ARG A 186 -17.50 -4.37 3.83
CA ARG A 186 -16.58 -3.41 3.21
C ARG A 186 -16.81 -1.99 3.72
N THR A 187 -18.06 -1.55 3.81
CA THR A 187 -18.38 -0.18 4.25
C THR A 187 -18.05 0.02 5.73
N GLU A 188 -18.21 -1.01 6.56
CA GLU A 188 -17.79 -0.97 7.96
C GLU A 188 -16.26 -0.96 8.10
N CYS A 189 -15.53 -1.74 7.29
CA CYS A 189 -14.06 -1.65 7.18
C CYS A 189 -13.62 -0.22 6.87
N MET A 190 -14.23 0.41 5.86
CA MET A 190 -13.92 1.79 5.48
C MET A 190 -14.16 2.77 6.64
N SER A 191 -15.25 2.61 7.38
CA SER A 191 -15.56 3.42 8.56
C SER A 191 -14.48 3.29 9.64
N TYR A 192 -14.09 2.07 9.99
CA TYR A 192 -13.07 1.85 11.02
C TYR A 192 -11.67 2.29 10.59
N ILE A 193 -11.32 2.10 9.31
CA ILE A 193 -10.06 2.61 8.75
C ILE A 193 -10.03 4.15 8.84
N ALA A 194 -11.14 4.81 8.50
CA ALA A 194 -11.24 6.26 8.60
C ALA A 194 -11.16 6.76 10.05
N GLN A 195 -11.80 6.07 11.00
CA GLN A 195 -11.67 6.36 12.44
C GLN A 195 -10.23 6.19 12.94
N ALA A 196 -9.48 5.26 12.38
CA ALA A 196 -8.06 5.07 12.66
C ALA A 196 -7.13 6.04 11.91
N GLY A 197 -7.68 7.04 11.22
CA GLY A 197 -6.95 8.11 10.55
C GLY A 197 -6.71 7.90 9.05
N GLY A 198 -7.17 6.78 8.48
CA GLY A 198 -7.05 6.50 7.05
C GLY A 198 -7.88 7.48 6.21
N GLN A 199 -7.28 8.05 5.18
CA GLN A 199 -7.94 8.96 4.25
C GLN A 199 -8.57 8.16 3.12
N ILE A 200 -9.82 7.72 3.32
CA ILE A 200 -10.55 6.89 2.36
C ILE A 200 -11.08 7.75 1.21
N LYS A 201 -10.92 7.27 -0.02
CA LYS A 201 -11.50 7.86 -1.22
C LYS A 201 -12.87 7.22 -1.52
N TYR A 202 -12.90 5.91 -1.72
CA TYR A 202 -14.10 5.07 -1.88
C TYR A 202 -13.74 3.59 -1.78
N GLY A 203 -14.76 2.72 -1.80
CA GLY A 203 -14.59 1.27 -1.93
C GLY A 203 -15.70 0.66 -2.76
N HIS A 204 -15.40 -0.44 -3.45
CA HIS A 204 -16.33 -1.17 -4.31
C HIS A 204 -16.00 -2.67 -4.36
N SER A 205 -16.91 -3.48 -4.90
CA SER A 205 -16.61 -4.84 -5.32
C SER A 205 -15.81 -4.83 -6.62
N GLU A 206 -14.82 -5.69 -6.71
CA GLU A 206 -13.96 -5.85 -7.87
C GLU A 206 -14.41 -7.02 -8.79
N VAL A 207 -13.70 -7.20 -9.93
CA VAL A 207 -14.05 -8.20 -10.96
C VAL A 207 -14.17 -9.60 -10.39
N GLY A 208 -13.30 -9.96 -9.42
CA GLY A 208 -13.19 -11.31 -8.89
C GLY A 208 -14.41 -11.72 -8.08
N ASN A 209 -15.23 -12.59 -8.67
CA ASN A 209 -16.38 -13.17 -8.03
C ASN A 209 -16.57 -14.59 -8.58
N PHE A 210 -16.55 -15.61 -7.71
CA PHE A 210 -16.71 -17.00 -8.09
C PHE A 210 -17.09 -17.88 -6.89
N THR A 211 -17.59 -19.08 -7.18
CA THR A 211 -17.84 -20.12 -6.19
C THR A 211 -16.84 -21.25 -6.38
N LEU A 212 -16.27 -21.73 -5.29
CA LEU A 212 -15.36 -22.87 -5.26
C LEU A 212 -15.61 -23.65 -3.96
N ASP A 213 -15.83 -24.98 -4.05
CA ASP A 213 -16.05 -25.86 -2.92
C ASP A 213 -17.16 -25.36 -1.95
N ASP A 214 -18.31 -25.00 -2.49
CA ASP A 214 -19.47 -24.45 -1.78
C ASP A 214 -19.22 -23.12 -1.03
N LYS A 215 -18.10 -22.44 -1.32
CA LYS A 215 -17.78 -21.11 -0.79
C LYS A 215 -17.87 -20.04 -1.86
N ILE A 216 -18.31 -18.86 -1.44
CA ILE A 216 -18.28 -17.64 -2.24
C ILE A 216 -16.94 -16.94 -2.02
N TYR A 217 -16.31 -16.54 -3.11
CA TYR A 217 -15.14 -15.67 -3.17
C TYR A 217 -15.54 -14.38 -3.85
N GLU A 218 -15.50 -13.27 -3.13
CA GLU A 218 -15.81 -11.94 -3.68
C GLU A 218 -14.63 -10.99 -3.42
N GLN A 219 -14.13 -10.42 -4.50
CA GLN A 219 -13.05 -9.45 -4.45
C GLN A 219 -13.62 -8.06 -4.14
N ASN A 220 -12.98 -7.38 -3.22
CA ASN A 220 -13.30 -6.03 -2.81
C ASN A 220 -12.07 -5.15 -2.92
N GLU A 221 -12.28 -3.86 -3.15
CA GLU A 221 -11.23 -2.85 -3.21
C GLU A 221 -11.57 -1.64 -2.36
N ILE A 222 -10.57 -1.11 -1.65
CA ILE A 222 -10.64 0.17 -0.94
C ILE A 222 -9.53 1.06 -1.48
N GLU A 223 -9.92 2.20 -2.06
CA GLU A 223 -9.02 3.26 -2.51
C GLU A 223 -8.84 4.35 -1.46
N PHE A 224 -7.62 4.86 -1.37
CA PHE A 224 -7.24 5.93 -0.45
C PHE A 224 -7.03 7.26 -1.18
N LEU A 225 -6.96 8.35 -0.43
CA LEU A 225 -6.54 9.65 -0.94
C LEU A 225 -5.02 9.79 -0.83
N PRO A 226 -4.37 10.52 -1.75
CA PRO A 226 -2.94 10.77 -1.69
C PRO A 226 -2.57 11.61 -0.46
N VAL A 227 -1.64 11.09 0.33
CA VAL A 227 -1.09 11.71 1.52
C VAL A 227 0.44 11.62 1.50
N ARG A 228 1.13 12.17 2.48
CA ARG A 228 2.58 11.99 2.64
C ARG A 228 2.90 10.50 2.67
N ALA A 229 4.01 10.10 2.07
CA ALA A 229 4.33 8.70 1.86
C ALA A 229 4.37 7.86 3.15
N GLU A 230 4.88 8.41 4.25
CA GLU A 230 4.87 7.74 5.55
C GLU A 230 3.43 7.49 6.05
N GLU A 231 2.53 8.44 5.84
CA GLU A 231 1.11 8.31 6.19
C GLU A 231 0.39 7.31 5.27
N ALA A 232 0.79 7.25 3.99
CA ALA A 232 0.26 6.27 3.04
C ALA A 232 0.58 4.83 3.46
N ALA A 233 1.82 4.57 3.93
CA ALA A 233 2.19 3.27 4.47
C ALA A 233 1.44 2.96 5.78
N ASP A 234 1.37 3.93 6.70
CA ASP A 234 0.67 3.78 7.98
C ASP A 234 -0.81 3.41 7.77
N GLN A 235 -1.54 4.13 6.90
CA GLN A 235 -2.96 3.84 6.65
C GLN A 235 -3.21 2.48 5.99
N LEU A 236 -2.33 2.03 5.09
CA LEU A 236 -2.46 0.73 4.45
C LEU A 236 -2.20 -0.44 5.42
N VAL A 237 -1.21 -0.32 6.30
CA VAL A 237 -0.92 -1.30 7.35
C VAL A 237 -2.10 -1.39 8.33
N ILE A 238 -2.65 -0.27 8.75
CA ILE A 238 -3.85 -0.21 9.61
C ILE A 238 -5.05 -0.81 8.88
N ALA A 239 -5.24 -0.51 7.60
CA ALA A 239 -6.34 -1.05 6.81
C ALA A 239 -6.32 -2.59 6.77
N LYS A 240 -5.16 -3.19 6.51
CA LYS A 240 -5.03 -4.66 6.54
C LYS A 240 -5.33 -5.24 7.92
N TRP A 241 -4.93 -4.56 8.98
CA TRP A 241 -5.23 -4.95 10.35
C TRP A 241 -6.74 -4.84 10.65
N VAL A 242 -7.39 -3.74 10.28
CA VAL A 242 -8.84 -3.54 10.44
C VAL A 242 -9.64 -4.62 9.69
N ILE A 243 -9.34 -4.84 8.40
CA ILE A 243 -10.05 -5.81 7.57
C ILE A 243 -9.96 -7.21 8.18
N ARG A 244 -8.79 -7.63 8.68
CA ARG A 244 -8.61 -8.93 9.33
C ARG A 244 -9.40 -9.07 10.64
N ASN A 245 -9.36 -8.05 11.49
CA ASN A 245 -10.08 -8.07 12.77
C ASN A 245 -11.59 -8.10 12.55
N LEU A 246 -12.10 -7.25 11.67
CA LEU A 246 -13.52 -7.22 11.38
C LEU A 246 -14.00 -8.53 10.73
N ALA A 247 -13.23 -9.09 9.78
CA ALA A 247 -13.54 -10.38 9.19
C ALA A 247 -13.65 -11.49 10.23
N SER A 248 -12.76 -11.52 11.22
CA SER A 248 -12.81 -12.46 12.34
C SER A 248 -14.11 -12.31 13.15
N GLN A 249 -14.58 -11.08 13.38
CA GLN A 249 -15.85 -10.83 14.09
C GLN A 249 -17.08 -11.31 13.28
N TYR A 250 -17.04 -11.14 11.96
CA TYR A 250 -18.10 -11.64 11.06
C TYR A 250 -18.05 -13.14 10.80
N GLY A 251 -16.99 -13.83 11.22
CA GLY A 251 -16.76 -15.24 10.88
C GLY A 251 -16.40 -15.46 9.40
N TYR A 252 -15.92 -14.40 8.72
CA TYR A 252 -15.43 -14.48 7.35
C TYR A 252 -13.94 -14.81 7.31
N ASN A 253 -13.52 -15.49 6.25
CA ASN A 253 -12.12 -15.58 5.94
C ASN A 253 -11.76 -14.52 4.88
N ILE A 254 -10.60 -13.92 5.01
CA ILE A 254 -10.10 -12.93 4.04
C ILE A 254 -8.66 -13.24 3.63
N THR A 255 -8.32 -12.81 2.43
CA THR A 255 -6.94 -12.94 1.96
C THR A 255 -6.52 -11.76 1.09
N PHE A 256 -5.27 -11.35 1.28
CA PHE A 256 -4.54 -10.43 0.40
C PHE A 256 -3.63 -11.19 -0.57
N ALA A 257 -3.74 -12.51 -0.64
CA ALA A 257 -2.93 -13.31 -1.55
C ALA A 257 -3.12 -12.85 -3.00
N PRO A 258 -2.03 -12.65 -3.74
CA PRO A 258 -2.07 -12.12 -5.11
C PRO A 258 -2.90 -12.94 -6.09
N LYS A 259 -2.98 -14.25 -5.87
CA LYS A 259 -3.74 -15.19 -6.71
C LYS A 259 -4.37 -16.27 -5.85
N ILE A 260 -5.63 -16.61 -6.10
CA ILE A 260 -6.35 -17.67 -5.39
C ILE A 260 -6.29 -18.96 -6.20
N THR A 261 -6.64 -18.90 -7.48
CA THR A 261 -6.65 -20.07 -8.37
C THR A 261 -6.45 -19.64 -9.82
N ALA A 262 -6.12 -20.58 -10.69
CA ALA A 262 -5.97 -20.32 -12.13
C ALA A 262 -7.29 -19.85 -12.75
N GLY A 263 -7.21 -18.94 -13.72
CA GLY A 263 -8.35 -18.44 -14.48
C GLY A 263 -9.28 -17.46 -13.75
N LYS A 264 -8.98 -17.10 -12.49
CA LYS A 264 -9.73 -16.09 -11.72
C LYS A 264 -8.90 -14.84 -11.50
N ALA A 265 -9.55 -13.70 -11.28
CA ALA A 265 -8.86 -12.43 -11.04
C ALA A 265 -7.92 -12.52 -9.83
N GLY A 266 -6.75 -11.93 -9.95
CA GLY A 266 -5.79 -11.76 -8.86
C GLY A 266 -6.02 -10.44 -8.13
N SER A 267 -5.52 -10.33 -6.89
CA SER A 267 -5.59 -9.11 -6.08
C SER A 267 -4.31 -8.30 -6.21
N GLY A 268 -4.45 -7.04 -6.58
CA GLY A 268 -3.38 -6.05 -6.66
C GLY A 268 -3.28 -5.17 -5.41
N LEU A 269 -2.21 -4.40 -5.40
CA LEU A 269 -2.02 -3.23 -4.56
C LEU A 269 -1.41 -2.15 -5.44
N HIS A 270 -2.25 -1.44 -6.17
CA HIS A 270 -1.75 -0.39 -7.03
C HIS A 270 -1.33 0.83 -6.20
N ILE A 271 -0.13 1.33 -6.43
CA ILE A 271 0.35 2.52 -5.73
C ILE A 271 0.34 3.71 -6.67
N HIS A 272 -0.49 4.69 -6.33
CA HIS A 272 -0.51 5.98 -6.99
C HIS A 272 0.48 6.93 -6.30
N MET A 273 1.15 7.73 -7.10
CA MET A 273 2.14 8.69 -6.63
C MET A 273 1.88 10.05 -7.25
N ARG A 274 2.16 11.10 -6.47
CA ARG A 274 2.23 12.47 -6.95
C ARG A 274 3.38 13.21 -6.29
N ILE A 275 3.87 14.24 -6.96
CA ILE A 275 4.97 15.07 -6.50
C ILE A 275 4.43 16.45 -6.23
N MET A 276 4.68 16.96 -5.03
CA MET A 276 4.16 18.25 -4.55
C MET A 276 5.29 19.25 -4.36
N LYS A 277 5.04 20.50 -4.69
CA LYS A 277 5.92 21.61 -4.37
C LYS A 277 5.07 22.79 -3.89
N ASP A 278 5.39 23.32 -2.73
CA ASP A 278 4.68 24.46 -2.12
C ASP A 278 3.14 24.28 -2.10
N GLY A 279 2.70 23.06 -1.76
CA GLY A 279 1.28 22.68 -1.72
C GLY A 279 0.63 22.46 -3.09
N GLN A 280 1.37 22.56 -4.20
CA GLN A 280 0.86 22.37 -5.56
C GLN A 280 1.33 21.07 -6.18
N ASN A 281 0.42 20.36 -6.82
CA ASN A 281 0.70 19.15 -7.56
C ASN A 281 1.51 19.43 -8.83
N GLN A 282 2.69 18.83 -8.96
CA GLN A 282 3.61 19.02 -10.08
C GLN A 282 3.45 18.02 -11.21
N MET A 283 2.42 17.17 -11.17
CA MET A 283 2.24 16.11 -12.18
C MET A 283 1.74 16.64 -13.53
N LEU A 284 1.06 17.77 -13.55
CA LEU A 284 0.60 18.46 -14.75
C LEU A 284 1.25 19.84 -14.90
N LYS A 285 1.47 20.23 -16.17
CA LYS A 285 1.83 21.58 -16.56
C LYS A 285 1.11 21.92 -17.86
N ASP A 286 0.44 23.06 -17.91
CA ASP A 286 -0.31 23.54 -19.09
C ASP A 286 -1.30 22.51 -19.66
N GLY A 287 -1.95 21.72 -18.77
CA GLY A 287 -2.92 20.68 -19.14
C GLY A 287 -2.32 19.38 -19.69
N ALA A 288 -1.00 19.24 -19.70
CA ALA A 288 -0.28 18.04 -20.13
C ALA A 288 0.55 17.45 -19.00
N LEU A 289 0.96 16.18 -19.16
CA LEU A 289 1.88 15.53 -18.21
C LEU A 289 3.22 16.29 -18.16
N SER A 290 3.63 16.69 -16.97
CA SER A 290 4.80 17.56 -16.76
C SER A 290 6.12 16.84 -17.01
N GLU A 291 7.19 17.58 -17.13
CA GLU A 291 8.56 17.05 -17.12
C GLU A 291 8.88 16.34 -15.80
N THR A 292 8.43 16.89 -14.68
CA THR A 292 8.52 16.26 -13.34
C THR A 292 7.92 14.85 -13.34
N ALA A 293 6.71 14.70 -13.82
CA ALA A 293 6.04 13.39 -13.90
C ALA A 293 6.79 12.43 -14.84
N ARG A 294 7.24 12.90 -16.00
CA ARG A 294 7.98 12.06 -16.95
C ARG A 294 9.35 11.61 -16.42
N LYS A 295 10.05 12.45 -15.66
CA LYS A 295 11.29 12.05 -14.96
C LYS A 295 11.00 10.97 -13.92
N ALA A 296 9.99 11.14 -13.08
CA ALA A 296 9.59 10.12 -12.12
C ALA A 296 9.24 8.78 -12.81
N ILE A 297 8.46 8.82 -13.89
CA ILE A 297 8.14 7.63 -14.70
C ILE A 297 9.41 6.98 -15.24
N ALA A 298 10.37 7.73 -15.77
CA ALA A 298 11.63 7.20 -16.29
C ALA A 298 12.41 6.40 -15.23
N GLY A 299 12.48 6.93 -14.02
CA GLY A 299 13.09 6.23 -12.88
C GLY A 299 12.36 4.93 -12.53
N MET A 300 11.03 4.96 -12.50
CA MET A 300 10.22 3.75 -12.32
C MET A 300 10.45 2.71 -13.43
N MET A 301 10.53 3.13 -14.70
CA MET A 301 10.85 2.21 -15.81
C MET A 301 12.22 1.54 -15.62
N LYS A 302 13.22 2.27 -15.18
CA LYS A 302 14.57 1.76 -14.95
C LYS A 302 14.67 0.76 -13.79
N LEU A 303 13.89 0.97 -12.75
CA LEU A 303 13.94 0.16 -11.53
C LEU A 303 12.75 -0.80 -11.36
N ALA A 304 11.85 -0.87 -12.33
CA ALA A 304 10.62 -1.68 -12.27
C ALA A 304 10.89 -3.13 -11.85
N SER A 305 11.91 -3.76 -12.43
CA SER A 305 12.27 -5.14 -12.11
C SER A 305 12.76 -5.33 -10.68
N SER A 306 13.42 -4.33 -10.09
CA SER A 306 13.87 -4.38 -8.69
C SER A 306 12.76 -4.04 -7.70
N ILE A 307 11.78 -3.21 -8.10
CA ILE A 307 10.62 -2.87 -7.27
C ILE A 307 9.79 -4.11 -6.94
N THR A 308 9.75 -5.12 -7.83
CA THR A 308 9.06 -6.38 -7.55
C THR A 308 9.60 -7.10 -6.30
N ALA A 309 10.86 -6.88 -5.92
CA ALA A 309 11.44 -7.45 -4.70
C ALA A 309 10.75 -6.93 -3.42
N PHE A 310 10.15 -5.75 -3.47
CA PHE A 310 9.42 -5.14 -2.35
C PHE A 310 7.91 -5.26 -2.51
N GLY A 311 7.43 -5.31 -3.76
CA GLY A 311 6.01 -5.28 -4.09
C GLY A 311 5.38 -6.63 -4.41
N ASN A 312 6.16 -7.68 -4.67
CA ASN A 312 5.72 -9.01 -5.09
C ASN A 312 6.57 -10.06 -4.37
N THR A 313 6.30 -10.25 -3.07
CA THR A 313 7.27 -10.83 -2.13
C THR A 313 7.12 -12.32 -1.87
N ASN A 314 6.18 -13.00 -2.54
CA ASN A 314 6.03 -14.46 -2.42
C ASN A 314 5.71 -15.11 -3.78
N PRO A 315 5.86 -16.42 -3.93
CA PRO A 315 5.67 -17.10 -5.22
C PRO A 315 4.28 -16.89 -5.86
N THR A 316 3.22 -16.68 -5.08
CA THR A 316 1.87 -16.47 -5.63
C THR A 316 1.74 -15.18 -6.42
N SER A 317 2.60 -14.19 -6.17
CA SER A 317 2.69 -12.94 -6.94
C SER A 317 2.92 -13.19 -8.43
N TYR A 318 3.75 -14.18 -8.74
CA TYR A 318 4.16 -14.46 -10.13
C TYR A 318 3.17 -15.33 -10.90
N PHE A 319 2.08 -15.76 -10.25
CA PHE A 319 0.89 -16.31 -10.89
C PHE A 319 -0.17 -15.24 -11.18
N ARG A 320 -0.06 -14.06 -10.56
CA ARG A 320 -0.80 -12.84 -10.93
C ARG A 320 -0.07 -12.09 -12.06
N LEU A 321 1.25 -11.95 -11.96
CA LEU A 321 2.10 -11.30 -12.96
C LEU A 321 2.34 -12.24 -14.16
N VAL A 322 1.29 -12.47 -14.95
CA VAL A 322 1.34 -13.32 -16.15
C VAL A 322 0.81 -12.56 -17.37
N PRO A 323 1.37 -12.83 -18.58
CA PRO A 323 0.91 -12.16 -19.78
C PRO A 323 -0.59 -12.36 -20.04
N HIS A 324 -1.24 -11.34 -20.59
CA HIS A 324 -2.65 -11.36 -21.00
C HIS A 324 -3.68 -11.49 -19.86
N GLN A 325 -3.29 -11.19 -18.63
CA GLN A 325 -4.20 -11.07 -17.47
C GLN A 325 -4.22 -9.61 -16.95
N GLU A 326 -4.84 -9.38 -15.77
CA GLU A 326 -5.09 -8.04 -15.23
C GLU A 326 -3.80 -7.29 -14.88
N ALA A 327 -2.76 -8.00 -14.46
CA ALA A 327 -1.48 -7.42 -14.07
C ALA A 327 -0.53 -7.31 -15.27
N PRO A 328 0.02 -6.12 -15.54
CA PRO A 328 0.95 -5.93 -16.65
C PRO A 328 2.33 -6.51 -16.31
N THR A 329 2.95 -7.17 -17.29
CA THR A 329 4.30 -7.77 -17.17
C THR A 329 5.36 -7.04 -17.98
N ASN A 330 4.96 -6.18 -18.93
CA ASN A 330 5.89 -5.44 -19.77
C ASN A 330 6.23 -4.08 -19.14
N ILE A 331 7.50 -3.72 -19.16
CA ILE A 331 8.00 -2.46 -18.59
C ILE A 331 7.71 -1.32 -19.58
N CYS A 332 6.56 -0.71 -19.41
CA CYS A 332 6.09 0.40 -20.22
C CYS A 332 5.09 1.27 -19.43
N TRP A 333 4.81 2.46 -19.94
CA TRP A 333 3.83 3.37 -19.37
C TRP A 333 2.93 3.99 -20.44
N GLY A 334 1.77 4.49 -20.04
CA GLY A 334 0.85 5.14 -20.97
C GLY A 334 -0.31 5.87 -20.31
N ASP A 335 -0.91 6.77 -21.08
CA ASP A 335 -2.08 7.55 -20.65
C ASP A 335 -3.36 6.72 -20.80
N ARG A 336 -4.16 6.62 -19.73
CA ARG A 336 -5.49 5.97 -19.70
C ARG A 336 -5.48 4.52 -20.21
N ASN A 337 -4.31 3.92 -20.33
CA ASN A 337 -4.10 2.58 -20.85
C ASN A 337 -3.97 1.58 -19.68
N ARG A 338 -4.92 0.66 -19.53
CA ARG A 338 -4.92 -0.36 -18.48
C ARG A 338 -3.97 -1.55 -18.75
N SER A 339 -3.38 -1.62 -19.96
CA SER A 339 -2.47 -2.72 -20.32
C SER A 339 -1.00 -2.44 -19.99
N VAL A 340 -0.66 -1.27 -19.47
CA VAL A 340 0.72 -0.86 -19.17
C VAL A 340 1.06 -0.98 -17.68
N LEU A 341 2.35 -1.08 -17.37
CA LEU A 341 2.86 -1.22 -16.01
C LEU A 341 2.69 0.05 -15.18
N VAL A 342 3.06 1.21 -15.73
CA VAL A 342 2.82 2.51 -15.11
C VAL A 342 1.75 3.24 -15.92
N ARG A 343 0.62 3.46 -15.27
CA ARG A 343 -0.53 4.13 -15.88
C ARG A 343 -0.62 5.57 -15.41
N VAL A 344 -0.91 6.46 -16.35
CA VAL A 344 -1.37 7.81 -16.03
C VAL A 344 -2.91 7.78 -16.10
N PRO A 345 -3.63 7.83 -14.97
CA PRO A 345 -5.09 7.84 -14.99
C PRO A 345 -5.65 9.05 -15.76
N LEU A 346 -6.92 8.97 -16.14
CA LEU A 346 -7.62 10.10 -16.74
C LEU A 346 -7.54 11.30 -15.80
N GLY A 347 -6.88 12.36 -16.24
CA GLY A 347 -6.93 13.64 -15.55
C GLY A 347 -8.34 14.24 -15.61
N TRP A 348 -8.69 15.00 -14.60
CA TRP A 348 -9.98 15.69 -14.52
C TRP A 348 -9.99 16.90 -15.47
N SER A 349 -9.91 16.65 -16.77
CA SER A 349 -9.73 17.65 -17.83
C SER A 349 -11.03 18.02 -18.56
N ALA A 350 -12.19 17.76 -17.94
CA ALA A 350 -13.47 18.14 -18.51
C ALA A 350 -13.57 19.67 -18.70
N LYS A 351 -14.02 20.10 -19.87
CA LYS A 351 -14.16 21.51 -20.24
C LYS A 351 -15.54 22.09 -19.85
N THR A 352 -16.46 21.23 -19.42
CA THR A 352 -17.81 21.59 -19.04
C THR A 352 -18.04 21.36 -17.56
N ASP A 353 -18.93 22.14 -16.96
CA ASP A 353 -19.42 21.89 -15.60
C ASP A 353 -20.35 20.68 -15.62
N MET A 354 -19.80 19.51 -15.30
CA MET A 354 -20.56 18.25 -15.28
C MET A 354 -21.58 18.22 -14.17
N CYS A 355 -21.35 18.94 -13.05
CA CYS A 355 -22.29 19.01 -11.96
C CYS A 355 -23.59 19.71 -12.40
N MET A 356 -23.47 20.87 -13.07
CA MET A 356 -24.64 21.58 -13.63
C MET A 356 -25.38 20.78 -14.69
N LEU A 357 -24.64 20.03 -15.52
CA LEU A 357 -25.28 19.19 -16.56
C LEU A 357 -26.08 18.04 -15.95
N ALA A 358 -25.61 17.48 -14.85
CA ALA A 358 -26.31 16.41 -14.13
C ALA A 358 -27.42 16.93 -13.22
N ASN A 359 -27.27 18.16 -12.70
CA ASN A 359 -28.19 18.77 -11.70
C ASN A 359 -28.63 20.15 -12.18
N PRO A 360 -29.78 20.25 -12.88
CA PRO A 360 -30.21 21.49 -13.53
C PRO A 360 -30.51 22.69 -12.60
N LEU A 361 -30.58 22.45 -11.29
CA LEU A 361 -30.80 23.49 -10.27
C LEU A 361 -29.51 24.07 -9.69
N GLU A 362 -28.34 23.49 -10.05
CA GLU A 362 -27.07 23.94 -9.55
C GLU A 362 -26.56 25.20 -10.25
N THR A 363 -25.78 25.98 -9.52
CA THR A 363 -25.05 27.13 -10.05
C THR A 363 -23.63 26.77 -10.43
N PRO A 364 -22.97 27.48 -11.38
CA PRO A 364 -21.61 27.21 -11.76
C PRO A 364 -20.67 27.17 -10.57
N SER A 365 -19.94 26.08 -10.42
CA SER A 365 -18.89 25.93 -9.41
C SER A 365 -17.55 25.66 -10.11
N HIS A 366 -16.50 26.27 -9.60
CA HIS A 366 -15.15 26.02 -10.06
C HIS A 366 -14.39 25.23 -9.00
N TYR A 367 -13.89 24.05 -9.38
CA TYR A 367 -13.04 23.23 -8.53
C TYR A 367 -11.72 22.97 -9.27
N ASP A 368 -10.58 23.27 -8.63
CA ASP A 368 -9.25 22.97 -9.18
C ASP A 368 -8.99 21.47 -9.18
N THR A 369 -9.18 20.86 -10.33
CA THR A 369 -8.99 19.42 -10.52
C THR A 369 -7.55 19.03 -10.82
N THR A 370 -6.65 20.00 -11.06
CA THR A 370 -5.22 19.73 -11.36
C THR A 370 -4.50 19.05 -10.20
N GLN A 371 -4.97 19.29 -8.97
CA GLN A 371 -4.45 18.68 -7.74
C GLN A 371 -4.68 17.16 -7.65
N LYS A 372 -5.57 16.59 -8.49
CA LYS A 372 -5.94 15.16 -8.44
C LYS A 372 -5.05 14.24 -9.28
N GLN A 373 -4.19 14.76 -10.15
CA GLN A 373 -3.39 13.93 -11.06
C GLN A 373 -2.34 13.10 -10.30
N THR A 374 -2.28 11.82 -10.60
CA THR A 374 -1.29 10.85 -10.12
C THR A 374 -0.68 10.06 -11.27
N VAL A 375 0.34 9.27 -10.97
CA VAL A 375 0.79 8.13 -11.79
C VAL A 375 0.69 6.87 -10.94
N GLU A 376 0.37 5.74 -11.55
CA GLU A 376 0.00 4.49 -10.89
C GLU A 376 0.99 3.37 -11.27
N MET A 377 1.66 2.76 -10.29
CA MET A 377 2.40 1.51 -10.46
C MET A 377 1.48 0.32 -10.18
N ARG A 378 1.34 -0.59 -11.14
CA ARG A 378 0.30 -1.63 -11.15
C ARG A 378 0.80 -3.05 -10.85
N SER A 379 2.12 -3.26 -10.77
CA SER A 379 2.66 -4.59 -10.45
C SER A 379 2.50 -5.03 -8.99
N PRO A 380 2.60 -4.16 -7.98
CA PRO A 380 2.56 -4.62 -6.59
C PRO A 380 1.25 -5.31 -6.21
N ASP A 381 1.30 -6.12 -5.17
CA ASP A 381 0.17 -6.87 -4.62
C ASP A 381 0.17 -6.88 -3.09
N GLY A 382 -0.86 -7.50 -2.51
CA GLY A 382 -1.06 -7.51 -1.07
C GLY A 382 0.00 -8.25 -0.26
N SER A 383 0.97 -8.94 -0.88
CA SER A 383 2.10 -9.56 -0.19
C SER A 383 3.20 -8.58 0.19
N ALA A 384 3.16 -7.35 -0.34
CA ALA A 384 4.20 -6.34 -0.19
C ALA A 384 4.48 -5.97 1.27
N ASP A 385 5.74 -5.70 1.57
CA ASP A 385 6.10 -4.85 2.71
C ASP A 385 5.79 -3.40 2.31
N LEU A 386 4.77 -2.82 2.91
CA LEU A 386 4.18 -1.55 2.50
C LEU A 386 5.17 -0.37 2.60
N TYR A 387 5.98 -0.35 3.67
CA TYR A 387 6.97 0.72 3.85
C TYR A 387 8.13 0.58 2.87
N GLN A 388 8.65 -0.64 2.69
CA GLN A 388 9.74 -0.90 1.73
C GLN A 388 9.29 -0.67 0.28
N LEU A 389 8.06 -1.05 -0.07
CA LEU A 389 7.50 -0.80 -1.39
C LEU A 389 7.43 0.69 -1.70
N ILE A 390 6.83 1.49 -0.81
CA ILE A 390 6.68 2.93 -1.02
C ILE A 390 8.06 3.62 -0.97
N ALA A 391 9.00 3.15 -0.12
CA ALA A 391 10.38 3.61 -0.12
C ALA A 391 11.08 3.32 -1.46
N GLY A 392 10.92 2.10 -1.99
CA GLY A 392 11.46 1.70 -3.29
C GLY A 392 10.92 2.56 -4.44
N LEU A 393 9.63 2.91 -4.40
CA LEU A 393 9.01 3.80 -5.38
C LEU A 393 9.53 5.25 -5.25
N ALA A 394 9.72 5.75 -4.03
CA ALA A 394 10.33 7.07 -3.81
C ALA A 394 11.78 7.11 -4.32
N VAL A 395 12.57 6.04 -4.10
CA VAL A 395 13.92 5.88 -4.67
C VAL A 395 13.87 5.87 -6.19
N ALA A 396 12.93 5.12 -6.78
CA ALA A 396 12.80 5.04 -8.23
C ALA A 396 12.43 6.40 -8.84
N CYS A 397 11.45 7.10 -8.25
CA CYS A 397 11.09 8.46 -8.69
C CYS A 397 12.27 9.42 -8.56
N ARG A 398 13.01 9.42 -7.43
CA ARG A 398 14.23 10.20 -7.24
C ARG A 398 15.25 9.93 -8.35
N TYR A 399 15.53 8.66 -8.60
CA TYR A 399 16.51 8.23 -9.60
C TYR A 399 16.23 8.82 -10.98
N GLY A 400 14.97 9.00 -11.35
CA GLY A 400 14.57 9.66 -12.58
C GLY A 400 14.99 11.12 -12.72
N PHE A 401 15.33 11.80 -11.61
CA PHE A 401 15.90 13.16 -11.64
C PHE A 401 17.42 13.17 -11.68
N GLU A 402 18.08 12.03 -11.48
CA GLU A 402 19.53 11.88 -11.43
C GLU A 402 20.12 11.31 -12.73
N ILE A 403 19.32 10.64 -13.55
CA ILE A 403 19.77 10.05 -14.83
C ILE A 403 19.72 11.08 -15.96
N ASP A 404 20.77 11.11 -16.79
CA ASP A 404 20.97 12.13 -17.84
C ASP A 404 19.86 12.12 -18.92
N ASP A 405 19.35 10.95 -19.32
CA ASP A 405 18.37 10.79 -20.41
C ASP A 405 17.00 10.37 -19.90
N ALA A 406 16.53 10.92 -18.80
CA ALA A 406 15.22 10.55 -18.22
C ALA A 406 14.07 10.76 -19.22
N LEU A 407 14.04 11.87 -19.93
CA LEU A 407 12.96 12.17 -20.87
C LEU A 407 12.98 11.25 -22.09
N GLY A 408 14.17 10.90 -22.61
CA GLY A 408 14.31 9.93 -23.70
C GLY A 408 13.87 8.51 -23.28
N ILE A 409 14.17 8.10 -22.02
CA ILE A 409 13.67 6.83 -21.46
C ILE A 409 12.14 6.86 -21.35
N ALA A 410 11.56 7.95 -20.85
CA ALA A 410 10.11 8.09 -20.75
C ALA A 410 9.46 8.01 -22.15
N GLU A 411 10.02 8.66 -23.16
CA GLU A 411 9.51 8.62 -24.54
C GLU A 411 9.62 7.19 -25.14
N LYS A 412 10.76 6.54 -24.98
CA LYS A 412 11.01 5.19 -25.53
C LYS A 412 10.08 4.13 -24.93
N THR A 413 9.70 4.26 -23.65
CA THR A 413 8.85 3.31 -22.94
C THR A 413 7.36 3.67 -22.96
N TYR A 414 6.99 4.75 -23.64
CA TYR A 414 5.60 5.17 -23.81
C TYR A 414 4.83 4.29 -24.77
N VAL A 415 3.63 3.86 -24.38
CA VAL A 415 2.74 3.02 -25.20
C VAL A 415 1.32 3.58 -25.18
N ASN A 416 0.83 3.99 -26.34
CA ASN A 416 -0.50 4.57 -26.53
C ASN A 416 -1.54 3.59 -27.11
N VAL A 417 -1.20 2.30 -27.18
CA VAL A 417 -2.05 1.24 -27.74
C VAL A 417 -2.23 0.11 -26.74
N ASN A 418 -3.30 -0.66 -26.87
CA ASN A 418 -3.47 -1.88 -26.08
C ASN A 418 -2.45 -2.93 -26.57
N ILE A 419 -1.43 -3.22 -25.74
CA ILE A 419 -0.34 -4.14 -26.06
C ILE A 419 -0.77 -5.61 -26.15
N HIS A 420 -1.96 -5.96 -25.66
CA HIS A 420 -2.48 -7.33 -25.72
C HIS A 420 -3.19 -7.66 -27.06
N LYS A 421 -3.38 -6.67 -27.93
CA LYS A 421 -3.93 -6.93 -29.26
C LYS A 421 -2.87 -7.49 -30.20
N LYS A 422 -3.22 -8.53 -30.98
CA LYS A 422 -2.31 -9.20 -31.92
C LYS A 422 -1.60 -8.23 -32.88
N GLU A 423 -2.26 -7.17 -33.31
CA GLU A 423 -1.70 -6.13 -34.18
C GLU A 423 -0.52 -5.35 -33.58
N ASN A 424 -0.32 -5.45 -32.26
CA ASN A 424 0.72 -4.74 -31.48
C ASN A 424 1.84 -5.65 -30.99
N GLU A 425 1.89 -6.93 -31.39
CA GLU A 425 2.88 -7.91 -30.93
C GLU A 425 4.34 -7.47 -31.16
N ASP A 426 4.61 -6.74 -32.24
CA ASP A 426 5.97 -6.27 -32.55
C ASP A 426 6.45 -5.18 -31.56
N LYS A 427 5.53 -4.36 -31.05
CA LYS A 427 5.85 -3.41 -29.95
C LYS A 427 6.13 -4.16 -28.66
N LEU A 428 5.35 -5.19 -28.37
CA LEU A 428 5.49 -6.02 -27.19
C LEU A 428 6.88 -6.68 -27.10
N LYS A 429 7.38 -7.21 -28.23
CA LYS A 429 8.70 -7.87 -28.33
C LYS A 429 9.88 -6.94 -28.05
N GLN A 430 9.69 -5.63 -28.15
CA GLN A 430 10.73 -4.61 -27.89
C GLN A 430 10.78 -4.15 -26.44
N LEU A 431 9.77 -4.48 -25.64
CA LEU A 431 9.68 -4.09 -24.24
C LEU A 431 10.38 -5.10 -23.34
N GLU A 432 11.11 -4.59 -22.35
CA GLU A 432 11.61 -5.42 -21.25
C GLU A 432 10.44 -5.98 -20.43
N GLN A 433 10.65 -7.11 -19.78
CA GLN A 433 9.65 -7.76 -18.95
C GLN A 433 10.06 -7.74 -17.48
N LEU A 434 9.06 -7.73 -16.59
CA LEU A 434 9.25 -7.95 -15.16
C LEU A 434 9.78 -9.37 -14.91
N PRO A 435 10.48 -9.58 -13.77
CA PRO A 435 10.84 -10.92 -13.32
C PRO A 435 9.60 -11.83 -13.22
N ASP A 436 9.80 -13.11 -13.35
CA ASP A 436 8.75 -14.15 -13.33
C ASP A 436 8.83 -15.06 -12.11
N SER A 437 9.68 -14.74 -11.15
CA SER A 437 9.84 -15.45 -9.88
C SER A 437 10.46 -14.58 -8.80
N CYS A 438 10.29 -14.94 -7.54
CA CYS A 438 10.96 -14.28 -6.42
C CYS A 438 12.47 -14.28 -6.59
N ALA A 439 13.03 -15.41 -6.99
CA ALA A 439 14.49 -15.55 -7.19
C ALA A 439 14.99 -14.65 -8.33
N ALA A 440 14.24 -14.49 -9.42
CA ALA A 440 14.60 -13.55 -10.50
C ALA A 440 14.49 -12.09 -10.06
N SER A 441 13.49 -11.76 -9.24
CA SER A 441 13.32 -10.44 -8.63
C SER A 441 14.49 -10.09 -7.71
N ALA A 442 14.95 -11.06 -6.90
CA ALA A 442 16.14 -10.90 -6.06
C ALA A 442 17.40 -10.57 -6.87
N ASP A 443 17.59 -11.25 -8.01
CA ASP A 443 18.72 -10.98 -8.90
C ASP A 443 18.66 -9.57 -9.52
N CYS A 444 17.45 -9.06 -9.79
CA CYS A 444 17.28 -7.70 -10.27
C CYS A 444 17.64 -6.67 -9.18
N LEU A 445 17.17 -6.89 -7.95
CA LEU A 445 17.50 -6.02 -6.82
C LEU A 445 19.02 -6.02 -6.56
N GLU A 446 19.66 -7.19 -6.56
CA GLU A 446 21.10 -7.31 -6.34
C GLU A 446 21.92 -6.53 -7.38
N ARG A 447 21.55 -6.59 -8.66
CA ARG A 447 22.23 -5.82 -9.71
C ARG A 447 22.07 -4.30 -9.57
N GLN A 448 20.97 -3.84 -9.01
CA GLN A 448 20.64 -2.41 -8.90
C GLN A 448 20.75 -1.89 -7.45
N ARG A 449 21.22 -2.69 -6.52
CA ARG A 449 21.23 -2.36 -5.08
C ARG A 449 21.87 -1.01 -4.75
N VAL A 450 22.90 -0.62 -5.48
CA VAL A 450 23.62 0.66 -5.28
C VAL A 450 22.67 1.85 -5.33
N VAL A 451 21.64 1.81 -6.20
CA VAL A 451 20.65 2.91 -6.31
C VAL A 451 19.75 2.97 -5.07
N PHE A 452 19.39 1.83 -4.51
CA PHE A 452 18.55 1.73 -3.30
C PHE A 452 19.35 2.07 -2.03
N GLU A 453 20.62 1.71 -1.97
CA GLU A 453 21.53 2.00 -0.85
C GLU A 453 22.05 3.45 -0.85
N GLN A 454 21.98 4.13 -1.99
CA GLN A 454 22.38 5.52 -2.13
C GLN A 454 21.65 6.43 -1.14
N TYR A 455 22.33 7.46 -0.63
CA TYR A 455 21.83 8.32 0.45
C TYR A 455 21.51 7.57 1.76
N HIS A 456 22.06 6.38 1.94
CA HIS A 456 21.80 5.50 3.10
C HIS A 456 20.30 5.15 3.27
N VAL A 457 19.52 5.10 2.17
CA VAL A 457 18.08 4.82 2.23
C VAL A 457 17.82 3.39 2.68
N PHE A 458 18.19 2.40 1.87
CA PHE A 458 18.14 1.00 2.29
C PHE A 458 19.50 0.61 2.90
N SER A 459 19.50 0.03 4.08
CA SER A 459 20.74 -0.52 4.63
C SER A 459 21.17 -1.78 3.87
N PRO A 460 22.49 -2.04 3.71
CA PRO A 460 22.96 -3.27 3.07
C PRO A 460 22.37 -4.54 3.70
N ALA A 461 22.26 -4.60 5.02
CA ALA A 461 21.68 -5.73 5.74
C ALA A 461 20.19 -5.98 5.38
N MET A 462 19.40 -4.90 5.20
CA MET A 462 18.02 -5.03 4.76
C MET A 462 17.94 -5.56 3.33
N VAL A 463 18.75 -5.03 2.41
CA VAL A 463 18.79 -5.49 1.01
C VAL A 463 19.21 -6.97 0.95
N ASP A 464 20.23 -7.36 1.70
CA ASP A 464 20.69 -8.76 1.79
C ASP A 464 19.59 -9.66 2.37
N GLY A 465 18.85 -9.20 3.38
CA GLY A 465 17.73 -9.91 3.97
C GLY A 465 16.59 -10.15 2.97
N VAL A 466 16.20 -9.12 2.21
CA VAL A 466 15.19 -9.24 1.14
C VAL A 466 15.65 -10.23 0.06
N ILE A 467 16.87 -10.10 -0.44
CA ILE A 467 17.45 -11.00 -1.46
C ILE A 467 17.47 -12.44 -0.95
N SER A 468 17.95 -12.66 0.28
CA SER A 468 18.01 -14.00 0.90
C SER A 468 16.62 -14.62 1.03
N LYS A 469 15.63 -13.85 1.53
CA LYS A 469 14.24 -14.32 1.65
C LYS A 469 13.65 -14.71 0.30
N LEU A 470 13.78 -13.87 -0.71
CA LEU A 470 13.24 -14.15 -2.05
C LEU A 470 13.89 -15.37 -2.70
N ARG A 471 15.20 -15.55 -2.56
CA ARG A 471 15.92 -16.73 -3.07
C ARG A 471 15.56 -18.01 -2.32
N SER A 472 15.17 -17.93 -1.05
CA SER A 472 14.81 -19.10 -0.24
C SER A 472 13.53 -19.81 -0.71
N TYR A 473 12.73 -19.17 -1.57
CA TYR A 473 11.54 -19.81 -2.16
C TYR A 473 11.89 -20.82 -3.26
N GLU A 474 13.08 -20.74 -3.86
CA GLU A 474 13.55 -21.65 -4.92
C GLU A 474 12.56 -21.80 -6.09
N ASP A 475 11.86 -20.72 -6.45
CA ASP A 475 10.66 -20.70 -7.29
C ASP A 475 10.89 -20.43 -8.79
N ARG A 476 12.14 -20.54 -9.28
CA ARG A 476 12.49 -20.21 -10.68
C ARG A 476 11.69 -21.00 -11.72
N THR A 477 11.37 -22.25 -11.44
CA THR A 477 10.65 -23.16 -12.34
C THR A 477 9.19 -23.38 -11.92
N LEU A 478 8.84 -22.96 -10.70
CA LEU A 478 7.58 -23.27 -10.06
C LEU A 478 6.37 -22.87 -10.93
N ARG A 479 6.40 -21.69 -11.55
CA ARG A 479 5.30 -21.24 -12.42
C ARG A 479 5.09 -22.18 -13.60
N ALA A 480 6.15 -22.58 -14.27
CA ALA A 480 6.08 -23.51 -15.41
C ALA A 480 5.57 -24.91 -14.98
N GLU A 481 5.87 -25.31 -13.75
CA GLU A 481 5.50 -26.62 -13.23
C GLU A 481 4.01 -26.72 -12.87
N ILE A 482 3.41 -25.67 -12.28
CA ILE A 482 2.06 -25.77 -11.70
C ILE A 482 1.02 -24.81 -12.30
N GLN A 483 1.36 -23.95 -13.25
CA GLN A 483 0.43 -22.95 -13.82
C GLN A 483 -0.86 -23.57 -14.40
N ASP A 484 -0.77 -24.79 -14.92
CA ASP A 484 -1.89 -25.50 -15.55
C ASP A 484 -2.58 -26.48 -14.57
N SER A 485 -2.19 -26.50 -13.29
CA SER A 485 -2.74 -27.36 -12.25
C SER A 485 -3.44 -26.53 -11.18
N PRO A 486 -4.79 -26.38 -11.22
CA PRO A 486 -5.54 -25.67 -10.19
C PRO A 486 -5.34 -26.23 -8.77
N GLU A 487 -5.17 -27.55 -8.64
CA GLU A 487 -4.96 -28.21 -7.35
C GLU A 487 -3.60 -27.82 -6.72
N GLU A 488 -2.52 -27.86 -7.51
CA GLU A 488 -1.20 -27.46 -7.02
C GLU A 488 -1.14 -25.94 -6.74
N MET A 489 -1.87 -25.13 -7.54
CA MET A 489 -2.03 -23.71 -7.28
C MET A 489 -2.71 -23.46 -5.93
N LEU A 490 -3.80 -24.14 -5.61
CA LEU A 490 -4.48 -24.01 -4.32
C LEU A 490 -3.57 -24.40 -3.16
N LYS A 491 -2.82 -25.51 -3.27
CA LYS A 491 -1.83 -25.90 -2.25
C LYS A 491 -0.75 -24.86 -2.04
N LEU A 492 -0.29 -24.18 -3.10
CA LEU A 492 0.66 -23.08 -3.00
C LEU A 492 0.03 -21.88 -2.28
N VAL A 493 -1.20 -21.53 -2.66
CA VAL A 493 -1.93 -20.39 -2.06
C VAL A 493 -2.16 -20.61 -0.57
N GLU A 494 -2.48 -21.81 -0.12
CA GLU A 494 -2.67 -22.15 1.30
C GLU A 494 -1.46 -21.74 2.16
N LYS A 495 -0.22 -21.91 1.66
CA LYS A 495 1.00 -21.50 2.38
C LYS A 495 1.09 -19.99 2.58
N TYR A 496 0.56 -19.20 1.64
CA TYR A 496 0.68 -17.75 1.60
C TYR A 496 -0.66 -17.04 1.75
N PHE A 497 -1.70 -17.79 2.12
CA PHE A 497 -3.07 -17.27 2.20
C PHE A 497 -3.20 -16.03 3.08
N HIS A 498 -2.49 -16.00 4.19
CA HIS A 498 -2.47 -14.88 5.13
C HIS A 498 -1.22 -13.98 5.00
N CYS A 499 -0.66 -13.88 3.79
CA CYS A 499 0.48 -13.01 3.53
C CYS A 499 0.17 -11.52 3.75
N GLY A 500 1.21 -10.74 4.10
CA GLY A 500 1.20 -9.28 4.16
C GLY A 500 0.57 -8.65 5.39
#